data_bf7403a168cf51d07174bd60df09452c
#
_entry.id   bf7403a168cf51d07174bd60df09452c
#
_cell.length_a   1.000
_cell.length_b   1.000
_cell.length_c   1.000
_cell.angle_alpha   90.00
_cell.angle_beta   90.00
_cell.angle_gamma   90.00
#
_symmetry.space_group_name_H-M   'P 1'
#
loop_
_entity.id
_entity.type
_entity.pdbx_description
1 polymer ?
#
loop_
_entity_poly.entity_id
_entity_poly.type
_entity_poly.pdbx_seq_one_letter_code
_entity_poly.pdbx_strand_id
1 'polypeptide(L)'
;MGTDLLFAATTKTAGTAIHSKNGNVDWRVAGLLAAGSVPATVLTIWVLSRAPKQSPTTAAIISMSIGVTLIIAAVAIFLRRRIRDYALACADDPSRTRYAGPITVVFGAVLGVPVSLCSVGAGALGLAVLYFLYPRLPPVRIVGSDLAHAVPLTLVAGLGHWLIGSVDWYIVGALLLGSLPGILIGSHVAARISDRFLLPVLASILVLIGLRLITS
;
A
#
# COMPACT_ATOMS: atom_id res chain seq x y z
N MET A 1 13.12 5.91 3.90
CA MET A 1 11.96 5.08 4.30
C MET A 1 10.99 5.85 5.20
N GLY A 2 11.39 6.29 6.41
CA GLY A 2 10.49 7.04 7.30
C GLY A 2 9.94 8.32 6.69
N THR A 3 10.76 9.04 5.95
CA THR A 3 10.40 10.23 5.18
C THR A 3 9.24 9.96 4.21
N ASP A 4 9.33 8.88 3.42
CA ASP A 4 8.30 8.49 2.46
C ASP A 4 7.00 8.06 3.14
N LEU A 5 7.11 7.37 4.28
CA LEU A 5 5.95 6.93 5.06
C LEU A 5 5.17 8.11 5.64
N LEU A 6 5.85 9.12 6.19
CA LEU A 6 5.20 10.33 6.70
C LEU A 6 4.60 11.18 5.57
N PHE A 7 5.32 11.30 4.46
CA PHE A 7 4.79 11.91 3.25
C PHE A 7 3.53 11.19 2.75
N ALA A 8 3.59 9.85 2.65
CA ALA A 8 2.45 9.03 2.25
C ALA A 8 1.27 9.15 3.23
N ALA A 9 1.53 9.20 4.53
CA ALA A 9 0.49 9.38 5.54
C ALA A 9 -0.27 10.69 5.33
N THR A 10 0.45 11.79 5.11
CA THR A 10 -0.14 13.12 4.89
C THR A 10 -0.99 13.15 3.61
N THR A 11 -0.45 12.67 2.49
CA THR A 11 -1.17 12.65 1.21
C THR A 11 -2.38 11.72 1.23
N LYS A 12 -2.26 10.55 1.85
CA LYS A 12 -3.37 9.60 2.01
C LYS A 12 -4.45 10.10 2.95
N THR A 13 -4.10 10.85 3.99
CA THR A 13 -5.08 11.51 4.87
C THR A 13 -5.94 12.49 4.08
N ALA A 14 -5.33 13.33 3.25
CA ALA A 14 -6.07 14.25 2.38
C ALA A 14 -6.99 13.49 1.41
N GLY A 15 -6.48 12.45 0.75
CA GLY A 15 -7.28 11.60 -0.14
C GLY A 15 -8.43 10.89 0.59
N THR A 16 -8.17 10.35 1.77
CA THR A 16 -9.20 9.70 2.61
C THR A 16 -10.29 10.68 3.01
N ALA A 17 -9.96 11.93 3.36
CA ALA A 17 -10.95 12.95 3.70
C ALA A 17 -11.90 13.24 2.53
N ILE A 18 -11.38 13.29 1.30
CA ILE A 18 -12.20 13.48 0.09
C ILE A 18 -13.10 12.26 -0.15
N HIS A 19 -12.55 11.05 -0.11
CA HIS A 19 -13.32 9.82 -0.30
C HIS A 19 -14.38 9.62 0.79
N SER A 20 -14.07 9.97 2.03
CA SER A 20 -15.00 9.89 3.17
C SER A 20 -16.17 10.86 3.01
N LYS A 21 -15.91 12.12 2.63
CA LYS A 21 -16.97 13.12 2.37
C LYS A 21 -17.94 12.66 1.27
N ASN A 22 -17.43 11.93 0.29
CA ASN A 22 -18.22 11.41 -0.83
C ASN A 22 -18.89 10.06 -0.53
N GLY A 23 -18.83 9.54 0.71
CA GLY A 23 -19.38 8.23 1.08
C GLY A 23 -18.67 7.03 0.43
N ASN A 24 -17.47 7.22 -0.09
CA ASN A 24 -16.69 6.22 -0.83
C ASN A 24 -15.71 5.43 0.07
N VAL A 25 -15.96 5.34 1.36
CA VAL A 25 -15.14 4.55 2.29
C VAL A 25 -16.04 3.52 2.98
N ASP A 26 -15.61 2.26 2.95
CA ASP A 26 -16.17 1.24 3.83
C ASP A 26 -15.28 1.12 5.07
N TRP A 27 -15.70 1.79 6.14
CA TRP A 27 -14.95 1.87 7.39
C TRP A 27 -14.78 0.50 8.08
N ARG A 28 -15.69 -0.45 7.81
CA ARG A 28 -15.55 -1.82 8.33
C ARG A 28 -14.38 -2.53 7.68
N VAL A 29 -14.26 -2.46 6.36
CA VAL A 29 -13.16 -3.06 5.61
C VAL A 29 -11.83 -2.38 5.97
N ALA A 30 -11.81 -1.05 6.02
CA ALA A 30 -10.62 -0.28 6.43
C ALA A 30 -10.18 -0.64 7.86
N GLY A 31 -11.13 -0.77 8.79
CA GLY A 31 -10.85 -1.16 10.17
C GLY A 31 -10.32 -2.59 10.30
N LEU A 32 -10.85 -3.55 9.55
CA LEU A 32 -10.34 -4.94 9.54
C LEU A 32 -8.90 -5.02 9.01
N LEU A 33 -8.60 -4.29 7.92
CA LEU A 33 -7.23 -4.19 7.42
C LEU A 33 -6.30 -3.55 8.44
N ALA A 34 -6.72 -2.45 9.07
CA ALA A 34 -5.94 -1.76 10.09
C ALA A 34 -5.70 -2.62 11.34
N ALA A 35 -6.70 -3.40 11.75
CA ALA A 35 -6.58 -4.32 12.89
C ALA A 35 -5.50 -5.40 12.69
N GLY A 36 -5.23 -5.79 11.44
CA GLY A 36 -4.12 -6.68 11.11
C GLY A 36 -2.81 -5.92 10.91
N SER A 37 -2.83 -4.88 10.09
CA SER A 37 -1.62 -4.21 9.63
C SER A 37 -0.93 -3.36 10.71
N VAL A 38 -1.69 -2.67 11.56
CA VAL A 38 -1.09 -1.81 12.60
C VAL A 38 -0.28 -2.61 13.62
N PRO A 39 -0.80 -3.70 14.22
CA PRO A 39 0.02 -4.53 15.12
C PRO A 39 1.25 -5.14 14.44
N ALA A 40 1.09 -5.62 13.20
CA ALA A 40 2.21 -6.18 12.43
C ALA A 40 3.28 -5.10 12.15
N THR A 41 2.88 -3.88 11.84
CA THR A 41 3.78 -2.74 11.67
C THR A 41 4.53 -2.39 12.95
N VAL A 42 3.83 -2.31 14.08
CA VAL A 42 4.46 -2.04 15.39
C VAL A 42 5.50 -3.10 15.69
N LEU A 43 5.17 -4.38 15.48
CA LEU A 43 6.10 -5.49 15.69
C LEU A 43 7.31 -5.40 14.75
N THR A 44 7.09 -5.09 13.47
CA THR A 44 8.17 -4.94 12.49
C THR A 44 9.12 -3.80 12.86
N ILE A 45 8.59 -2.65 13.25
CA ILE A 45 9.39 -1.49 13.69
C ILE A 45 10.14 -1.83 14.97
N TRP A 46 9.51 -2.54 15.92
CA TRP A 46 10.18 -2.98 17.14
C TRP A 46 11.36 -3.92 16.85
N VAL A 47 11.18 -4.91 15.97
CA VAL A 47 12.28 -5.78 15.52
C VAL A 47 13.37 -4.98 14.83
N LEU A 48 12.99 -4.06 13.92
CA LEU A 48 13.94 -3.22 13.20
C LEU A 48 14.72 -2.30 14.13
N SER A 49 14.11 -1.78 15.19
CA SER A 49 14.79 -0.94 16.19
C SER A 49 15.90 -1.68 16.96
N ARG A 50 15.82 -3.00 17.02
CA ARG A 50 16.81 -3.89 17.65
C ARG A 50 17.89 -4.41 16.69
N ALA A 51 17.67 -4.26 15.39
CA ALA A 51 18.62 -4.71 14.38
C ALA A 51 19.83 -3.78 14.31
N PRO A 52 21.04 -4.31 14.06
CA PRO A 52 22.25 -3.51 13.89
C PRO A 52 22.11 -2.59 12.65
N LYS A 53 22.12 -1.27 12.86
CA LYS A 53 21.83 -0.27 11.81
C LYS A 53 22.82 -0.28 10.63
N GLN A 54 24.04 -0.79 10.82
CA GLN A 54 25.11 -0.79 9.80
C GLN A 54 25.50 -2.20 9.36
N SER A 55 24.65 -3.21 9.58
CA SER A 55 24.95 -4.56 9.12
C SER A 55 24.64 -4.70 7.63
N PRO A 56 25.60 -5.18 6.82
CA PRO A 56 25.36 -5.51 5.39
C PRO A 56 24.17 -6.49 5.22
N THR A 57 24.01 -7.42 6.15
CA THR A 57 22.90 -8.39 6.17
C THR A 57 21.56 -7.70 6.33
N THR A 58 21.45 -6.69 7.22
CA THR A 58 20.20 -5.93 7.41
C THR A 58 19.85 -5.16 6.13
N ALA A 59 20.84 -4.51 5.50
CA ALA A 59 20.63 -3.80 4.24
C ALA A 59 20.18 -4.75 3.12
N ALA A 60 20.80 -5.92 2.99
CA ALA A 60 20.44 -6.93 1.99
C ALA A 60 19.00 -7.46 2.21
N ILE A 61 18.59 -7.76 3.44
CA ILE A 61 17.23 -8.20 3.77
C ILE A 61 16.21 -7.13 3.38
N ILE A 62 16.50 -5.86 3.68
CA ILE A 62 15.60 -4.75 3.34
C ILE A 62 15.49 -4.62 1.82
N SER A 63 16.62 -4.59 1.09
CA SER A 63 16.63 -4.48 -0.38
C SER A 63 15.89 -5.64 -1.03
N MET A 64 16.11 -6.86 -0.58
CA MET A 64 15.40 -8.05 -1.06
C MET A 64 13.90 -7.98 -0.78
N SER A 65 13.51 -7.53 0.42
CA SER A 65 12.08 -7.35 0.78
C SER A 65 11.41 -6.31 -0.11
N ILE A 66 12.09 -5.20 -0.41
CA ILE A 66 11.59 -4.17 -1.33
C ILE A 66 11.44 -4.77 -2.73
N GLY A 67 12.47 -5.43 -3.25
CA GLY A 67 12.46 -6.01 -4.59
C GLY A 67 11.33 -7.03 -4.78
N VAL A 68 11.18 -7.96 -3.84
CA VAL A 68 10.09 -8.95 -3.85
C VAL A 68 8.72 -8.28 -3.80
N THR A 69 8.54 -7.29 -2.92
CA THR A 69 7.27 -6.55 -2.79
C THR A 69 6.91 -5.82 -4.08
N LEU A 70 7.89 -5.20 -4.74
CA LEU A 70 7.69 -4.51 -6.01
C LEU A 70 7.27 -5.47 -7.13
N ILE A 71 7.87 -6.64 -7.20
CA ILE A 71 7.51 -7.67 -8.20
C ILE A 71 6.10 -8.18 -7.93
N ILE A 72 5.75 -8.50 -6.68
CA ILE A 72 4.40 -8.94 -6.33
C ILE A 72 3.38 -7.85 -6.66
N ALA A 73 3.68 -6.58 -6.35
CA ALA A 73 2.82 -5.45 -6.69
C ALA A 73 2.64 -5.30 -8.21
N ALA A 74 3.69 -5.46 -9.00
CA ALA A 74 3.63 -5.43 -10.46
C ALA A 74 2.74 -6.54 -11.02
N VAL A 75 2.89 -7.77 -10.53
CA VAL A 75 2.05 -8.92 -10.89
C VAL A 75 0.59 -8.65 -10.51
N ALA A 76 0.33 -8.12 -9.32
CA ALA A 76 -1.02 -7.77 -8.86
C ALA A 76 -1.67 -6.71 -9.77
N ILE A 77 -0.93 -5.68 -10.17
CA ILE A 77 -1.39 -4.66 -11.12
C ILE A 77 -1.73 -5.28 -12.48
N PHE A 78 -0.86 -6.15 -12.98
CA PHE A 78 -1.05 -6.79 -14.28
C PHE A 78 -2.25 -7.73 -14.28
N LEU A 79 -2.44 -8.49 -13.20
CA LEU A 79 -3.51 -9.49 -13.05
C LEU A 79 -4.82 -8.90 -12.50
N ARG A 80 -4.86 -7.62 -12.13
CA ARG A 80 -6.01 -7.01 -11.42
C ARG A 80 -7.37 -7.24 -12.12
N ARG A 81 -7.41 -7.20 -13.46
CA ARG A 81 -8.64 -7.46 -14.22
C ARG A 81 -9.07 -8.91 -14.08
N ARG A 82 -8.15 -9.86 -14.28
CA ARG A 82 -8.43 -11.30 -14.13
C ARG A 82 -8.88 -11.63 -12.69
N ILE A 83 -8.21 -11.05 -11.71
CA ILE A 83 -8.57 -11.22 -10.29
C ILE A 83 -9.99 -10.75 -10.03
N ARG A 84 -10.35 -9.58 -10.55
CA ARG A 84 -11.69 -9.02 -10.42
C ARG A 84 -12.74 -9.87 -11.13
N ASP A 85 -12.49 -10.26 -12.39
CA ASP A 85 -13.44 -11.05 -13.18
C ASP A 85 -13.68 -12.43 -12.54
N TYR A 86 -12.62 -13.08 -12.08
CA TYR A 86 -12.72 -14.34 -11.32
C TYR A 86 -13.48 -14.14 -10.00
N ALA A 87 -13.21 -13.06 -9.28
CA ALA A 87 -13.88 -12.76 -8.02
C ALA A 87 -15.37 -12.51 -8.21
N LEU A 88 -15.78 -11.85 -9.30
CA LEU A 88 -17.17 -11.64 -9.66
C LEU A 88 -17.86 -12.96 -10.04
N ALA A 89 -17.20 -13.83 -10.78
CA ALA A 89 -17.73 -15.16 -11.14
C ALA A 89 -18.00 -16.04 -9.90
N CYS A 90 -17.23 -15.84 -8.82
CA CYS A 90 -17.36 -16.61 -7.58
C CYS A 90 -18.06 -15.79 -6.45
N ALA A 91 -18.75 -14.70 -6.77
CA ALA A 91 -19.31 -13.77 -5.77
C ALA A 91 -20.48 -14.35 -4.95
N ASP A 92 -21.13 -15.40 -5.47
CA ASP A 92 -22.32 -16.01 -4.85
C ASP A 92 -21.98 -17.14 -3.86
N ASP A 93 -20.70 -17.46 -3.66
CA ASP A 93 -20.29 -18.47 -2.70
C ASP A 93 -20.47 -17.96 -1.25
N PRO A 94 -21.36 -18.60 -0.43
CA PRO A 94 -21.61 -18.19 0.96
C PRO A 94 -20.38 -18.30 1.87
N SER A 95 -19.46 -19.20 1.55
CA SER A 95 -18.23 -19.40 2.33
C SER A 95 -17.33 -18.17 2.29
N ARG A 96 -17.30 -17.46 1.18
CA ARG A 96 -16.51 -16.25 0.98
C ARG A 96 -16.92 -15.10 1.91
N THR A 97 -18.19 -14.86 2.04
CA THR A 97 -18.73 -13.79 2.91
C THR A 97 -18.43 -14.06 4.37
N ARG A 98 -18.48 -15.34 4.78
CA ARG A 98 -18.19 -15.75 6.17
C ARG A 98 -16.73 -15.53 6.55
N TYR A 99 -15.80 -15.85 5.65
CA TYR A 99 -14.37 -15.77 5.94
C TYR A 99 -13.70 -14.48 5.45
N ALA A 100 -14.40 -13.60 4.75
CA ALA A 100 -13.84 -12.35 4.24
C ALA A 100 -13.24 -11.48 5.36
N GLY A 101 -13.91 -11.35 6.52
CA GLY A 101 -13.42 -10.56 7.64
C GLY A 101 -12.08 -11.06 8.20
N PRO A 102 -12.00 -12.32 8.70
CA PRO A 102 -10.75 -12.90 9.18
C PRO A 102 -9.61 -12.85 8.15
N ILE A 103 -9.90 -13.18 6.88
CA ILE A 103 -8.90 -13.12 5.82
C ILE A 103 -8.41 -11.69 5.60
N THR A 104 -9.29 -10.69 5.70
CA THR A 104 -8.91 -9.27 5.60
C THR A 104 -7.94 -8.88 6.70
N VAL A 105 -8.16 -9.32 7.94
CA VAL A 105 -7.24 -9.06 9.07
C VAL A 105 -5.89 -9.72 8.85
N VAL A 106 -5.87 -11.00 8.47
CA VAL A 106 -4.63 -11.74 8.20
C VAL A 106 -3.87 -11.09 7.05
N PHE A 107 -4.57 -10.71 5.99
CA PHE A 107 -3.95 -10.02 4.86
C PHE A 107 -3.42 -8.62 5.26
N GLY A 108 -4.16 -7.90 6.10
CA GLY A 108 -3.67 -6.66 6.69
C GLY A 108 -2.34 -6.88 7.43
N ALA A 109 -2.23 -7.94 8.24
CA ALA A 109 -0.99 -8.26 8.94
C ALA A 109 0.16 -8.59 7.95
N VAL A 110 -0.12 -9.36 6.90
CA VAL A 110 0.86 -9.66 5.84
C VAL A 110 1.31 -8.39 5.11
N LEU A 111 0.40 -7.43 4.85
CA LEU A 111 0.74 -6.14 4.24
C LEU A 111 1.52 -5.22 5.18
N GLY A 112 1.24 -5.25 6.46
CA GLY A 112 1.88 -4.39 7.46
C GLY A 112 3.40 -4.53 7.48
N VAL A 113 3.91 -5.74 7.32
CA VAL A 113 5.35 -6.02 7.33
C VAL A 113 6.10 -5.35 6.17
N PRO A 114 5.83 -5.66 4.89
CA PRO A 114 6.57 -5.06 3.79
C PRO A 114 6.35 -3.55 3.66
N VAL A 115 5.15 -3.05 3.96
CA VAL A 115 4.88 -1.62 3.87
C VAL A 115 5.67 -0.83 4.91
N SER A 116 5.83 -1.35 6.13
CA SER A 116 6.66 -0.71 7.15
C SER A 116 8.15 -0.74 6.83
N LEU A 117 8.62 -1.72 6.04
CA LEU A 117 10.01 -1.82 5.60
C LEU A 117 10.32 -0.99 4.36
N CYS A 118 9.41 -0.93 3.39
CA CYS A 118 9.71 -0.36 2.08
C CYS A 118 8.78 0.79 1.64
N SER A 119 7.76 1.12 2.43
CA SER A 119 6.76 2.16 2.07
C SER A 119 5.99 1.90 0.77
N VAL A 120 6.22 0.77 0.10
CA VAL A 120 5.67 0.44 -1.22
C VAL A 120 4.72 -0.76 -1.12
N GLY A 121 3.75 -0.83 -2.01
CA GLY A 121 2.90 -2.01 -2.21
C GLY A 121 1.54 -1.96 -1.50
N ALA A 122 1.32 -1.10 -0.51
CA ALA A 122 0.03 -1.03 0.19
C ALA A 122 -1.15 -0.86 -0.77
N GLY A 123 -1.07 0.05 -1.74
CA GLY A 123 -2.16 0.33 -2.66
C GLY A 123 -2.40 -0.79 -3.69
N ALA A 124 -1.34 -1.27 -4.36
CA ALA A 124 -1.50 -2.26 -5.43
C ALA A 124 -1.95 -3.63 -4.91
N LEU A 125 -1.32 -4.10 -3.83
CA LEU A 125 -1.64 -5.38 -3.20
C LEU A 125 -2.96 -5.31 -2.44
N GLY A 126 -3.20 -4.23 -1.70
CA GLY A 126 -4.45 -4.00 -0.98
C GLY A 126 -5.64 -4.03 -1.92
N LEU A 127 -5.58 -3.27 -3.02
CA LEU A 127 -6.64 -3.25 -4.03
C LEU A 127 -6.90 -4.64 -4.64
N ALA A 128 -5.85 -5.38 -5.01
CA ALA A 128 -6.01 -6.70 -5.62
C ALA A 128 -6.76 -7.68 -4.70
N VAL A 129 -6.39 -7.70 -3.42
CA VAL A 129 -7.04 -8.58 -2.44
C VAL A 129 -8.43 -8.08 -2.07
N LEU A 130 -8.64 -6.78 -1.93
CA LEU A 130 -9.97 -6.24 -1.67
C LEU A 130 -10.94 -6.50 -2.84
N TYR A 131 -10.47 -6.40 -4.09
CA TYR A 131 -11.28 -6.83 -5.25
C TYR A 131 -11.64 -8.31 -5.18
N PHE A 132 -10.71 -9.14 -4.71
CA PHE A 132 -10.96 -10.57 -4.55
C PHE A 132 -11.94 -10.87 -3.41
N LEU A 133 -11.80 -10.24 -2.24
CA LEU A 133 -12.61 -10.52 -1.06
C LEU A 133 -13.98 -9.85 -1.09
N TYR A 134 -14.08 -8.66 -1.69
CA TYR A 134 -15.29 -7.83 -1.72
C TYR A 134 -15.71 -7.46 -3.16
N PRO A 135 -15.97 -8.44 -4.05
CA PRO A 135 -16.25 -8.19 -5.46
C PRO A 135 -17.51 -7.37 -5.70
N ARG A 136 -18.46 -7.38 -4.76
CA ARG A 136 -19.72 -6.62 -4.82
C ARG A 136 -19.58 -5.15 -4.46
N LEU A 137 -18.47 -4.75 -3.84
CA LEU A 137 -18.23 -3.34 -3.53
C LEU A 137 -17.87 -2.58 -4.81
N PRO A 138 -18.40 -1.36 -4.98
CA PRO A 138 -18.00 -0.49 -6.08
C PRO A 138 -16.49 -0.22 -6.03
N PRO A 139 -15.79 -0.17 -7.20
CA PRO A 139 -14.36 0.07 -7.26
C PRO A 139 -13.89 1.31 -6.49
N VAL A 140 -14.68 2.38 -6.53
CA VAL A 140 -14.39 3.63 -5.82
C VAL A 140 -14.40 3.43 -4.29
N ARG A 141 -15.32 2.60 -3.76
CA ARG A 141 -15.35 2.27 -2.33
C ARG A 141 -14.20 1.37 -1.92
N ILE A 142 -13.77 0.45 -2.77
CA ILE A 142 -12.58 -0.37 -2.52
C ILE A 142 -11.34 0.51 -2.43
N VAL A 143 -11.16 1.43 -3.39
CA VAL A 143 -10.04 2.39 -3.39
C VAL A 143 -10.07 3.29 -2.16
N GLY A 144 -11.24 3.85 -1.82
CA GLY A 144 -11.40 4.70 -0.64
C GLY A 144 -11.10 3.96 0.67
N SER A 145 -11.51 2.69 0.77
CA SER A 145 -11.27 1.87 1.97
C SER A 145 -9.80 1.47 2.12
N ASP A 146 -9.13 1.13 1.01
CA ASP A 146 -7.69 0.87 1.01
C ASP A 146 -6.89 2.12 1.39
N LEU A 147 -7.30 3.27 0.87
CA LEU A 147 -6.69 4.55 1.19
C LEU A 147 -6.85 4.89 2.70
N ALA A 148 -8.06 4.71 3.23
CA ALA A 148 -8.38 4.95 4.63
C ALA A 148 -7.59 4.02 5.58
N HIS A 149 -7.44 2.75 5.24
CA HIS A 149 -6.61 1.79 5.96
C HIS A 149 -5.12 2.18 5.94
N ALA A 150 -4.65 2.67 4.80
CA ALA A 150 -3.24 3.00 4.64
C ALA A 150 -2.80 4.22 5.48
N VAL A 151 -3.72 5.08 5.92
CA VAL A 151 -3.41 6.22 6.80
C VAL A 151 -2.84 5.78 8.14
N PRO A 152 -3.56 5.00 8.99
CA PRO A 152 -3.01 4.55 10.27
C PRO A 152 -1.76 3.68 10.09
N LEU A 153 -1.70 2.86 9.06
CA LEU A 153 -0.54 2.03 8.75
C LEU A 153 0.71 2.89 8.50
N THR A 154 0.63 3.85 7.59
CA THR A 154 1.78 4.69 7.23
C THR A 154 2.14 5.71 8.31
N LEU A 155 1.16 6.17 9.11
CA LEU A 155 1.42 7.01 10.28
C LEU A 155 2.22 6.24 11.34
N VAL A 156 1.77 5.06 11.72
CA VAL A 156 2.45 4.23 12.73
C VAL A 156 3.86 3.83 12.25
N ALA A 157 3.98 3.41 10.99
CA ALA A 157 5.28 3.08 10.41
C ALA A 157 6.21 4.30 10.35
N GLY A 158 5.70 5.45 9.88
CA GLY A 158 6.47 6.70 9.77
C GLY A 158 6.93 7.23 11.13
N LEU A 159 6.04 7.24 12.12
CA LEU A 159 6.39 7.62 13.50
C LEU A 159 7.41 6.66 14.11
N GLY A 160 7.27 5.36 13.86
CA GLY A 160 8.25 4.37 14.29
C GLY A 160 9.63 4.62 13.69
N HIS A 161 9.70 4.89 12.40
CA HIS A 161 10.95 5.26 11.72
C HIS A 161 11.52 6.60 12.21
N TRP A 162 10.68 7.55 12.58
CA TRP A 162 11.12 8.80 13.20
C TRP A 162 11.79 8.55 14.56
N LEU A 163 11.20 7.72 15.41
CA LEU A 163 11.80 7.33 16.70
C LEU A 163 13.16 6.63 16.54
N ILE A 164 13.36 5.89 15.45
CA ILE A 164 14.64 5.24 15.11
C ILE A 164 15.65 6.26 14.53
N GLY A 165 15.23 7.51 14.22
CA GLY A 165 16.10 8.56 13.67
C GLY A 165 16.32 8.46 12.16
N SER A 166 15.40 7.86 11.40
CA SER A 166 15.51 7.66 9.94
C SER A 166 14.58 8.56 9.12
N VAL A 167 14.20 9.73 9.64
CA VAL A 167 13.35 10.71 8.97
C VAL A 167 14.11 12.02 8.74
N ASP A 168 14.05 12.50 7.52
CA ASP A 168 14.52 13.84 7.13
C ASP A 168 13.32 14.75 6.89
N TRP A 169 13.11 15.72 7.79
CA TRP A 169 11.97 16.65 7.75
C TRP A 169 12.06 17.65 6.61
N TYR A 170 13.28 18.00 6.17
CA TYR A 170 13.47 18.87 5.02
C TYR A 170 12.98 18.19 3.74
N ILE A 171 13.33 16.92 3.58
CA ILE A 171 12.87 16.11 2.45
C ILE A 171 11.35 15.90 2.51
N VAL A 172 10.76 15.65 3.70
CA VAL A 172 9.30 15.56 3.85
C VAL A 172 8.63 16.83 3.34
N GLY A 173 9.12 18.01 3.77
CA GLY A 173 8.58 19.30 3.34
C GLY A 173 8.70 19.52 1.84
N ALA A 174 9.89 19.26 1.26
CA ALA A 174 10.12 19.38 -0.16
C ALA A 174 9.23 18.44 -1.01
N LEU A 175 9.05 17.19 -0.56
CA LEU A 175 8.16 16.23 -1.22
C LEU A 175 6.70 16.69 -1.15
N LEU A 176 6.23 17.23 -0.01
CA LEU A 176 4.87 17.73 0.12
C LEU A 176 4.64 18.94 -0.80
N LEU A 177 5.57 19.89 -0.85
CA LEU A 177 5.49 21.05 -1.73
C LEU A 177 5.49 20.66 -3.21
N GLY A 178 6.33 19.69 -3.61
CA GLY A 178 6.38 19.21 -4.99
C GLY A 178 5.18 18.33 -5.37
N SER A 179 4.64 17.56 -4.44
CA SER A 179 3.54 16.65 -4.73
C SER A 179 2.19 17.33 -4.92
N LEU A 180 1.93 18.45 -4.23
CA LEU A 180 0.65 19.16 -4.38
C LEU A 180 0.40 19.59 -5.83
N PRO A 181 1.30 20.36 -6.50
CA PRO A 181 1.13 20.68 -7.92
C PRO A 181 1.24 19.42 -8.80
N GLY A 182 2.13 18.49 -8.45
CA GLY A 182 2.30 17.22 -9.17
C GLY A 182 1.03 16.35 -9.20
N ILE A 183 0.29 16.26 -8.10
CA ILE A 183 -0.98 15.53 -8.02
C ILE A 183 -2.04 16.22 -8.88
N LEU A 184 -2.14 17.55 -8.85
CA LEU A 184 -3.10 18.31 -9.65
C LEU A 184 -2.86 18.11 -11.15
N ILE A 185 -1.62 18.26 -11.59
CA ILE A 185 -1.24 18.09 -13.01
C ILE A 185 -1.35 16.61 -13.39
N GLY A 186 -0.78 15.72 -12.57
CA GLY A 186 -0.76 14.28 -12.82
C GLY A 186 -2.15 13.65 -12.87
N SER A 187 -3.07 14.07 -12.03
CA SER A 187 -4.45 13.58 -12.06
C SER A 187 -5.20 13.99 -13.32
N HIS A 188 -4.98 15.22 -13.81
CA HIS A 188 -5.55 15.71 -15.08
C HIS A 188 -5.00 14.93 -16.29
N VAL A 189 -3.69 14.66 -16.29
CA VAL A 189 -3.03 13.91 -17.35
C VAL A 189 -3.45 12.44 -17.30
N ALA A 190 -3.43 11.83 -16.12
CA ALA A 190 -3.81 10.43 -15.92
C ALA A 190 -5.27 10.15 -16.32
N ALA A 191 -6.19 11.10 -16.09
CA ALA A 191 -7.58 10.99 -16.50
C ALA A 191 -7.76 10.90 -18.03
N ARG A 192 -6.77 11.35 -18.82
CA ARG A 192 -6.78 11.32 -20.28
C ARG A 192 -6.06 10.12 -20.87
N ILE A 193 -5.26 9.41 -20.06
CA ILE A 193 -4.50 8.24 -20.51
C ILE A 193 -5.33 6.98 -20.21
N SER A 194 -5.49 6.13 -21.24
CA SER A 194 -6.16 4.85 -21.07
C SER A 194 -5.38 3.94 -20.12
N ASP A 195 -6.08 3.30 -19.18
CA ASP A 195 -5.55 2.27 -18.29
C ASP A 195 -4.77 1.15 -19.00
N ARG A 196 -5.06 0.94 -20.29
CA ARG A 196 -4.38 -0.08 -21.10
C ARG A 196 -2.90 0.22 -21.33
N PHE A 197 -2.53 1.51 -21.34
CA PHE A 197 -1.13 1.94 -21.49
C PHE A 197 -0.47 2.24 -20.15
N LEU A 198 -1.19 2.90 -19.23
CA LEU A 198 -0.65 3.35 -17.97
C LEU A 198 -0.21 2.17 -17.08
N LEU A 199 -1.04 1.14 -16.97
CA LEU A 199 -0.78 0.01 -16.07
C LEU A 199 0.39 -0.88 -16.49
N PRO A 200 0.53 -1.29 -17.77
CA PRO A 200 1.72 -2.04 -18.21
C PRO A 200 3.02 -1.25 -18.01
N VAL A 201 3.00 0.06 -18.27
CA VAL A 201 4.19 0.91 -18.06
C VAL A 201 4.58 0.94 -16.59
N LEU A 202 3.62 1.19 -15.69
CA LEU A 202 3.87 1.16 -14.25
C LEU A 202 4.37 -0.21 -13.76
N ALA A 203 3.71 -1.29 -14.20
CA ALA A 203 4.11 -2.64 -13.84
C ALA A 203 5.54 -2.97 -14.34
N SER A 204 5.88 -2.56 -15.57
CA SER A 204 7.23 -2.79 -16.12
C SER A 204 8.31 -2.05 -15.33
N ILE A 205 8.05 -0.79 -14.96
CA ILE A 205 8.97 -0.01 -14.12
C ILE A 205 9.18 -0.68 -12.75
N LEU A 206 8.10 -1.14 -12.12
CA LEU A 206 8.19 -1.84 -10.83
C LEU A 206 8.97 -3.14 -10.92
N VAL A 207 8.80 -3.92 -12.00
CA VAL A 207 9.57 -5.15 -12.25
C VAL A 207 11.05 -4.82 -12.42
N LEU A 208 11.39 -3.83 -13.25
CA LEU A 208 12.78 -3.45 -13.50
C LEU A 208 13.49 -3.00 -12.22
N ILE A 209 12.85 -2.15 -11.42
CA ILE A 209 13.39 -1.71 -10.14
C ILE A 209 13.49 -2.88 -9.15
N GLY A 210 12.46 -3.72 -9.07
CA GLY A 210 12.44 -4.89 -8.20
C GLY A 210 13.54 -5.89 -8.52
N LEU A 211 13.75 -6.22 -9.80
CA LEU A 211 14.83 -7.10 -10.24
C LEU A 211 16.21 -6.51 -9.90
N ARG A 212 16.40 -5.22 -10.16
CA ARG A 212 17.66 -4.55 -9.84
C ARG A 212 18.00 -4.61 -8.34
N LEU A 213 16.98 -4.44 -7.48
CA LEU A 213 17.18 -4.50 -6.02
C LEU A 213 17.45 -5.90 -5.48
N ILE A 214 17.00 -6.94 -6.18
CA ILE A 214 17.27 -8.34 -5.79
C ILE A 214 18.67 -8.76 -6.24
N THR A 215 19.18 -8.18 -7.34
CA THR A 215 20.49 -8.54 -7.92
C THR A 215 21.64 -7.66 -7.47
N SER A 216 21.38 -6.58 -6.73
CA SER A 216 22.39 -5.69 -6.16
C SER A 216 22.78 -6.10 -4.74
#